data_3576ddb5bc37dfb85a0624cdb4010d5c
#
_entry.id   3576ddb5bc37dfb85a0624cdb4010d5c
#
_cell.length_a   1.000
_cell.length_b   1.000
_cell.length_c   1.000
_cell.angle_alpha   90.00
_cell.angle_beta   90.00
_cell.angle_gamma   90.00
#
_symmetry.space_group_name_H-M   'P 1'
#
loop_
_entity.id
_entity.type
_entity.pdbx_description
1 polymer ?
#
loop_
_entity_poly.entity_id
_entity_poly.type
_entity_poly.pdbx_seq_one_letter_code
_entity_poly.pdbx_strand_id
1 'polypeptide(L)'
;EWGSGKTTFVRMWRQHLENNGYKTLYFNAWASDYTEDPLMALVSELSGLSPEDDMVNKIATGAARIGLSVFKGVLKKAIGVDCDAIHNAIDETFVLGKEYLEKYSEQKTTLDELKKNIQSFVADNAGEYPVIFFVDELDRCNPRYAVAVLERIKHLFEIPNIIFVLAINKKELSNAIQGYYGSSKIDSNEYLRRFIDIDYVLPKPKIGAYCNFLFGEYRFEDFFRSEQRLTYFRSNNEDDAFKTLALSMCEEMNVNLRQIDRVFAYSRLALMQFASSTYLLPDIYFMLCFWKVVDPSFYNQISNKAYTVQELLSKLEEKLPVSLFQNENHYRTRNIIFIIACLLYCYDITGTGNYPNKRTLEGVKDETTGKYEFDVQSKIIDKESLNEALTCYYQCSSERTQHGLRFILKRIELLHSFTS
;
A
#
# COMPACT_ATOMS: atom_id res chain seq x y z
N GLU A 1 -0.15 -6.96 6.30
CA GLU A 1 -0.21 -6.86 4.82
C GLU A 1 0.41 -5.53 4.36
N TRP A 2 0.93 -5.49 3.13
CA TRP A 2 1.40 -4.24 2.55
C TRP A 2 0.23 -3.33 2.20
N GLY A 3 0.38 -2.03 2.47
CA GLY A 3 -0.68 -1.06 2.22
C GLY A 3 -1.80 -1.04 3.27
N SER A 4 -1.61 -1.72 4.41
CA SER A 4 -2.59 -1.74 5.53
C SER A 4 -2.52 -0.52 6.45
N GLY A 5 -1.63 0.45 6.20
CA GLY A 5 -1.48 1.65 7.01
C GLY A 5 -0.52 1.51 8.21
N LYS A 6 0.32 0.45 8.29
CA LYS A 6 1.28 0.25 9.40
C LYS A 6 2.13 1.49 9.68
N THR A 7 2.85 1.97 8.67
CA THR A 7 3.73 3.15 8.80
C THR A 7 2.95 4.40 9.24
N THR A 8 1.74 4.61 8.71
CA THR A 8 0.87 5.72 9.11
C THR A 8 0.48 5.60 10.59
N PHE A 9 0.05 4.39 11.01
CA PHE A 9 -0.27 4.11 12.41
C PHE A 9 0.93 4.37 13.33
N VAL A 10 2.12 3.87 12.97
CA VAL A 10 3.35 4.07 13.75
C VAL A 10 3.66 5.55 13.90
N ARG A 11 3.57 6.35 12.83
CA ARG A 11 3.80 7.80 12.87
C ARG A 11 2.81 8.53 13.78
N MET A 12 1.53 8.17 13.70
CA MET A 12 0.50 8.73 14.57
C MET A 12 0.71 8.32 16.03
N TRP A 13 1.04 7.05 16.26
CA TRP A 13 1.31 6.53 17.61
C TRP A 13 2.56 7.16 18.22
N ARG A 14 3.61 7.32 17.43
CA ARG A 14 4.82 8.04 17.81
C ARG A 14 4.50 9.47 18.27
N GLN A 15 3.77 10.23 17.46
CA GLN A 15 3.37 11.59 17.82
C GLN A 15 2.52 11.63 19.10
N HIS A 16 1.61 10.67 19.26
CA HIS A 16 0.82 10.55 20.49
C HIS A 16 1.69 10.29 21.72
N LEU A 17 2.67 9.42 21.62
CA LEU A 17 3.62 9.12 22.70
C LEU A 17 4.48 10.34 23.05
N GLU A 18 5.01 11.03 22.04
CA GLU A 18 5.79 12.27 22.21
C GLU A 18 4.97 13.38 22.93
N ASN A 19 3.71 13.52 22.55
CA ASN A 19 2.79 14.47 23.21
C ASN A 19 2.50 14.10 24.69
N ASN A 20 2.70 12.84 25.08
CA ASN A 20 2.56 12.34 26.44
C ASN A 20 3.91 12.21 27.19
N GLY A 21 4.98 12.82 26.67
CA GLY A 21 6.27 12.91 27.35
C GLY A 21 7.21 11.72 27.14
N TYR A 22 6.84 10.74 26.30
CA TYR A 22 7.73 9.64 25.94
C TYR A 22 8.80 10.10 24.96
N LYS A 23 10.01 9.61 25.10
CA LYS A 23 11.05 9.73 24.07
C LYS A 23 10.87 8.63 23.04
N THR A 24 10.89 8.99 21.76
CA THR A 24 10.73 8.02 20.68
C THR A 24 11.89 8.08 19.69
N LEU A 25 12.27 6.94 19.16
CA LEU A 25 13.22 6.77 18.07
C LEU A 25 12.56 6.04 16.92
N TYR A 26 12.97 6.32 15.69
CA TYR A 26 12.38 5.71 14.51
C TYR A 26 13.44 5.29 13.52
N PHE A 27 13.54 4.00 13.29
CA PHE A 27 14.44 3.39 12.33
C PHE A 27 13.67 2.81 11.15
N ASN A 28 13.90 3.34 9.96
CA ASN A 28 13.41 2.75 8.73
C ASN A 28 14.46 1.78 8.20
N ALA A 29 14.22 0.48 8.42
CA ALA A 29 15.17 -0.56 8.05
C ALA A 29 15.42 -0.60 6.54
N TRP A 30 14.39 -0.38 5.73
CA TRP A 30 14.51 -0.41 4.27
C TRP A 30 15.32 0.78 3.71
N ALA A 31 15.23 1.94 4.33
CA ALA A 31 16.04 3.09 3.94
C ALA A 31 17.54 2.88 4.23
N SER A 32 17.86 1.98 5.16
CA SER A 32 19.25 1.68 5.58
C SER A 32 19.80 0.36 5.02
N ASP A 33 19.04 -0.34 4.18
CA ASP A 33 19.36 -1.68 3.63
C ASP A 33 20.59 -1.70 2.68
N TYR A 34 21.10 -0.55 2.31
CA TYR A 34 22.35 -0.42 1.55
C TYR A 34 23.60 -0.65 2.39
N THR A 35 23.48 -0.71 3.73
CA THR A 35 24.61 -0.96 4.65
C THR A 35 24.75 -2.46 4.90
N GLU A 36 26.00 -2.94 5.07
CA GLU A 36 26.23 -4.37 5.36
C GLU A 36 25.93 -4.73 6.81
N ASP A 37 26.21 -3.83 7.77
CA ASP A 37 25.94 -4.05 9.21
C ASP A 37 24.93 -3.01 9.72
N PRO A 38 23.75 -3.47 10.17
CA PRO A 38 22.70 -2.60 10.68
C PRO A 38 23.04 -1.98 12.05
N LEU A 39 24.07 -2.45 12.75
CA LEU A 39 24.41 -1.97 14.09
C LEU A 39 24.71 -0.48 14.10
N MET A 40 25.51 -0.02 13.13
CA MET A 40 25.83 1.42 13.03
C MET A 40 24.60 2.26 12.74
N ALA A 41 23.70 1.77 11.88
CA ALA A 41 22.44 2.46 11.57
C ALA A 41 21.52 2.54 12.80
N LEU A 42 21.38 1.44 13.56
CA LEU A 42 20.61 1.42 14.82
C LEU A 42 21.20 2.35 15.87
N VAL A 43 22.53 2.36 16.03
CA VAL A 43 23.22 3.24 16.97
C VAL A 43 23.10 4.71 16.56
N SER A 44 23.14 5.00 15.28
CA SER A 44 22.93 6.36 14.77
C SER A 44 21.59 6.95 15.18
N GLU A 45 20.53 6.12 15.22
CA GLU A 45 19.21 6.58 15.70
C GLU A 45 19.22 6.93 17.20
N LEU A 46 20.04 6.27 18.00
CA LEU A 46 20.18 6.60 19.44
C LEU A 46 20.70 8.02 19.64
N SER A 47 21.53 8.54 18.75
CA SER A 47 22.02 9.93 18.80
C SER A 47 20.90 10.96 18.78
N GLY A 48 19.73 10.60 18.27
CA GLY A 48 18.53 11.44 18.28
C GLY A 48 18.01 11.80 19.67
N LEU A 49 18.41 11.06 20.74
CA LEU A 49 18.04 11.39 22.11
C LEU A 49 18.82 12.58 22.65
N SER A 50 20.12 12.70 22.35
CA SER A 50 21.01 13.79 22.75
C SER A 50 22.20 13.87 21.77
N PRO A 51 22.10 14.65 20.68
CA PRO A 51 23.11 14.67 19.63
C PRO A 51 24.48 15.22 20.07
N GLU A 52 24.52 16.04 21.10
CA GLU A 52 25.75 16.73 21.58
C GLU A 52 26.47 15.96 22.71
N ASP A 53 25.98 14.78 23.10
CA ASP A 53 26.55 13.99 24.18
C ASP A 53 27.81 13.24 23.71
N ASP A 54 28.93 13.42 24.43
CA ASP A 54 30.19 12.70 24.18
C ASP A 54 30.02 11.15 24.24
N MET A 55 28.99 10.66 24.92
CA MET A 55 28.67 9.24 25.00
C MET A 55 28.26 8.68 23.64
N VAL A 56 27.63 9.48 22.77
CA VAL A 56 27.29 9.09 21.39
C VAL A 56 28.53 8.67 20.61
N ASN A 57 29.63 9.43 20.75
CA ASN A 57 30.90 9.12 20.09
C ASN A 57 31.51 7.81 20.61
N LYS A 58 31.40 7.53 21.92
CA LYS A 58 31.86 6.26 22.52
C LYS A 58 31.05 5.08 22.03
N ILE A 59 29.73 5.23 21.94
CA ILE A 59 28.80 4.22 21.43
C ILE A 59 29.10 3.94 19.96
N ALA A 60 29.24 4.98 19.13
CA ALA A 60 29.54 4.85 17.71
C ALA A 60 30.90 4.16 17.47
N THR A 61 31.92 4.51 18.27
CA THR A 61 33.25 3.88 18.19
C THR A 61 33.19 2.40 18.57
N GLY A 62 32.45 2.04 19.64
CA GLY A 62 32.22 0.65 20.03
C GLY A 62 31.50 -0.15 18.95
N ALA A 63 30.43 0.40 18.38
CA ALA A 63 29.68 -0.22 17.29
C ALA A 63 30.54 -0.44 16.04
N ALA A 64 31.36 0.55 15.66
CA ALA A 64 32.28 0.44 14.53
C ALA A 64 33.33 -0.68 14.71
N ARG A 65 33.87 -0.84 15.92
CA ARG A 65 34.81 -1.92 16.22
C ARG A 65 34.17 -3.30 16.06
N ILE A 66 32.92 -3.46 16.50
CA ILE A 66 32.16 -4.72 16.33
C ILE A 66 31.89 -4.98 14.85
N GLY A 67 31.41 -4.00 14.08
CA GLY A 67 31.14 -4.12 12.66
C GLY A 67 32.39 -4.51 11.84
N LEU A 68 33.52 -3.85 12.08
CA LEU A 68 34.79 -4.14 11.40
C LEU A 68 35.34 -5.56 11.75
N SER A 69 35.12 -6.05 12.96
CA SER A 69 35.62 -7.38 13.37
C SER A 69 34.81 -8.49 12.67
N VAL A 70 33.51 -8.32 12.50
CA VAL A 70 32.65 -9.26 11.76
C VAL A 70 33.03 -9.30 10.27
N PHE A 71 33.32 -8.13 9.67
CA PHE A 71 33.74 -8.04 8.27
C PHE A 71 35.06 -8.79 8.00
N LYS A 72 36.06 -8.64 8.87
CA LYS A 72 37.33 -9.37 8.78
C LYS A 72 37.16 -10.89 8.93
N GLY A 73 36.22 -11.34 9.77
CA GLY A 73 35.93 -12.76 9.98
C GLY A 73 35.26 -13.41 8.76
N VAL A 74 34.36 -12.68 8.08
CA VAL A 74 33.67 -13.16 6.85
C VAL A 74 34.63 -13.21 5.66
N LEU A 75 35.52 -12.22 5.50
CA LEU A 75 36.53 -12.22 4.43
C LEU A 75 37.48 -13.42 4.53
N LYS A 76 37.88 -13.83 5.75
CA LYS A 76 38.76 -14.99 5.95
C LYS A 76 38.06 -16.32 5.63
N LYS A 77 36.74 -16.38 5.73
CA LYS A 77 35.92 -17.57 5.40
C LYS A 77 35.56 -17.66 3.90
N ALA A 78 35.60 -16.55 3.17
CA ALA A 78 35.32 -16.47 1.74
C ALA A 78 36.57 -16.68 0.85
N ILE A 79 37.78 -16.49 1.41
CA ILE A 79 39.04 -16.80 0.73
C ILE A 79 39.38 -18.24 1.10
N GLY A 80 39.02 -19.19 0.21
CA GLY A 80 39.28 -20.61 0.39
C GLY A 80 40.74 -20.86 0.77
N VAL A 81 40.95 -21.40 1.96
CA VAL A 81 42.24 -21.93 2.38
C VAL A 81 42.37 -23.30 1.74
N ASP A 82 43.36 -23.44 0.88
CA ASP A 82 43.71 -24.71 0.20
C ASP A 82 44.04 -25.77 1.26
N CYS A 83 43.40 -26.94 1.14
CA CYS A 83 43.47 -28.01 2.14
C CYS A 83 44.81 -28.76 2.19
N ASP A 84 45.77 -28.45 1.36
CA ASP A 84 47.07 -29.19 1.27
C ASP A 84 48.15 -28.71 2.24
N ALA A 85 47.87 -27.67 3.05
CA ALA A 85 48.82 -27.11 4.05
C ALA A 85 48.67 -27.72 5.47
N ILE A 86 47.81 -28.74 5.67
CA ILE A 86 47.43 -29.20 7.02
C ILE A 86 48.51 -30.14 7.66
N HIS A 87 49.55 -30.53 6.98
CA HIS A 87 50.48 -31.52 7.51
C HIS A 87 51.66 -30.98 8.36
N ASN A 88 51.84 -29.66 8.46
CA ASN A 88 52.88 -29.06 9.33
C ASN A 88 52.35 -28.15 10.45
N ALA A 89 51.08 -28.20 10.80
CA ALA A 89 50.37 -27.14 11.54
C ALA A 89 49.93 -27.51 12.99
N ILE A 90 50.58 -28.47 13.65
CA ILE A 90 50.17 -28.78 15.06
C ILE A 90 50.59 -27.65 16.01
N ASP A 91 51.72 -26.98 15.82
CA ASP A 91 52.11 -25.84 16.63
C ASP A 91 51.40 -24.50 16.21
N GLU A 92 51.13 -24.31 14.94
CA GLU A 92 50.41 -23.15 14.45
C GLU A 92 48.92 -23.18 14.83
N THR A 93 48.29 -24.38 14.95
CA THR A 93 46.89 -24.52 15.38
C THR A 93 46.67 -24.05 16.83
N PHE A 94 47.64 -24.24 17.68
CA PHE A 94 47.56 -23.78 19.10
C PHE A 94 47.70 -22.27 19.20
N VAL A 95 48.60 -21.67 18.43
CA VAL A 95 48.80 -20.21 18.34
C VAL A 95 47.55 -19.55 17.73
N LEU A 96 47.00 -20.11 16.62
CA LEU A 96 45.76 -19.65 15.99
C LEU A 96 44.55 -19.77 16.93
N GLY A 97 44.48 -20.86 17.72
CA GLY A 97 43.43 -21.06 18.71
C GLY A 97 43.47 -20.01 19.84
N LYS A 98 44.69 -19.67 20.31
CA LYS A 98 44.88 -18.62 21.31
C LYS A 98 44.53 -17.23 20.79
N GLU A 99 44.99 -16.89 19.61
CA GLU A 99 44.62 -15.63 18.91
C GLU A 99 43.11 -15.52 18.67
N TYR A 100 42.47 -16.64 18.31
CA TYR A 100 41.02 -16.68 18.12
C TYR A 100 40.24 -16.49 19.43
N LEU A 101 40.70 -17.10 20.51
CA LEU A 101 40.12 -16.92 21.86
C LEU A 101 40.34 -15.50 22.38
N GLU A 102 41.51 -14.90 22.16
CA GLU A 102 41.80 -13.53 22.53
C GLU A 102 40.90 -12.54 21.77
N LYS A 103 40.77 -12.71 20.46
CA LYS A 103 39.84 -11.92 19.60
C LYS A 103 38.37 -12.12 20.00
N TYR A 104 37.96 -13.34 20.31
CA TYR A 104 36.60 -13.61 20.81
C TYR A 104 36.34 -12.93 22.15
N SER A 105 37.30 -13.01 23.08
CA SER A 105 37.22 -12.34 24.38
C SER A 105 37.15 -10.81 24.21
N GLU A 106 37.97 -10.23 23.33
CA GLU A 106 37.97 -8.82 23.02
C GLU A 106 36.61 -8.37 22.43
N GLN A 107 36.06 -9.15 21.49
CA GLN A 107 34.74 -8.88 20.91
C GLN A 107 33.62 -8.91 21.94
N LYS A 108 33.65 -9.90 22.83
CA LYS A 108 32.68 -10.02 23.93
C LYS A 108 32.77 -8.83 24.88
N THR A 109 33.98 -8.45 25.26
CA THR A 109 34.22 -7.29 26.13
C THR A 109 33.73 -6.00 25.48
N THR A 110 34.02 -5.81 24.17
CA THR A 110 33.56 -4.64 23.40
C THR A 110 32.03 -4.58 23.31
N LEU A 111 31.35 -5.73 23.15
CA LEU A 111 29.88 -5.79 23.12
C LEU A 111 29.29 -5.44 24.48
N ASP A 112 29.88 -5.95 25.58
CA ASP A 112 29.44 -5.67 26.94
C ASP A 112 29.67 -4.18 27.30
N GLU A 113 30.79 -3.59 26.87
CA GLU A 113 31.04 -2.16 27.02
C GLU A 113 30.05 -1.33 26.20
N LEU A 114 29.76 -1.73 24.96
CA LEU A 114 28.75 -1.06 24.12
C LEU A 114 27.37 -1.07 24.78
N LYS A 115 26.95 -2.23 25.28
CA LYS A 115 25.67 -2.35 26.02
C LYS A 115 25.64 -1.43 27.25
N LYS A 116 26.70 -1.40 28.07
CA LYS A 116 26.80 -0.52 29.23
C LYS A 116 26.73 0.95 28.86
N ASN A 117 27.44 1.35 27.80
CA ASN A 117 27.41 2.73 27.30
C ASN A 117 26.03 3.13 26.81
N ILE A 118 25.34 2.27 26.07
CA ILE A 118 23.95 2.51 25.63
C ILE A 118 23.01 2.56 26.84
N GLN A 119 23.17 1.66 27.80
CA GLN A 119 22.36 1.63 29.01
C GLN A 119 22.49 2.94 29.80
N SER A 120 23.72 3.42 30.04
CA SER A 120 23.96 4.70 30.73
C SER A 120 23.38 5.87 29.95
N PHE A 121 23.63 5.92 28.67
CA PHE A 121 23.10 6.97 27.79
C PHE A 121 21.57 7.02 27.78
N VAL A 122 20.92 5.86 27.72
CA VAL A 122 19.45 5.77 27.77
C VAL A 122 18.93 6.18 29.15
N ALA A 123 19.56 5.72 30.24
CA ALA A 123 19.16 6.08 31.59
C ALA A 123 19.22 7.60 31.82
N ASP A 124 20.26 8.25 31.29
CA ASP A 124 20.45 9.70 31.43
C ASP A 124 19.49 10.52 30.56
N ASN A 125 19.01 9.95 29.47
CA ASN A 125 18.21 10.67 28.47
C ASN A 125 16.73 10.22 28.36
N ALA A 126 16.32 9.08 28.95
CA ALA A 126 14.94 8.57 28.82
C ALA A 126 13.88 9.42 29.54
N GLY A 127 14.23 10.04 30.68
CA GLY A 127 13.27 10.73 31.55
C GLY A 127 12.49 9.75 32.45
N GLU A 128 11.21 10.03 32.73
CA GLU A 128 10.37 9.16 33.60
C GLU A 128 9.89 7.88 32.90
N TYR A 129 9.86 7.87 31.58
CA TYR A 129 9.30 6.79 30.76
C TYR A 129 10.38 6.08 29.94
N PRO A 130 10.17 4.80 29.57
CA PRO A 130 11.10 4.12 28.69
C PRO A 130 11.11 4.78 27.29
N VAL A 131 12.26 4.68 26.63
CA VAL A 131 12.42 5.07 25.22
C VAL A 131 11.72 4.05 24.35
N ILE A 132 10.87 4.49 23.43
CA ILE A 132 10.18 3.63 22.48
C ILE A 132 10.94 3.67 21.14
N PHE A 133 11.53 2.55 20.76
CA PHE A 133 12.31 2.42 19.53
C PHE A 133 11.49 1.70 18.46
N PHE A 134 11.00 2.46 17.48
CA PHE A 134 10.24 1.93 16.34
C PHE A 134 11.18 1.44 15.25
N VAL A 135 10.97 0.20 14.79
CA VAL A 135 11.63 -0.39 13.63
C VAL A 135 10.57 -0.68 12.58
N ASP A 136 10.61 0.02 11.46
CA ASP A 136 9.62 -0.07 10.39
C ASP A 136 10.23 -0.60 9.09
N GLU A 137 9.38 -1.17 8.24
CA GLU A 137 9.69 -1.64 6.89
C GLU A 137 10.75 -2.77 6.83
N LEU A 138 10.97 -3.50 7.92
CA LEU A 138 11.90 -4.62 7.98
C LEU A 138 11.53 -5.77 7.01
N ASP A 139 10.23 -5.95 6.76
CA ASP A 139 9.68 -6.94 5.83
C ASP A 139 9.92 -6.61 4.35
N ARG A 140 10.53 -5.46 4.03
CA ARG A 140 10.90 -5.06 2.67
C ARG A 140 12.39 -5.17 2.38
N CYS A 141 13.18 -5.36 3.40
CA CYS A 141 14.63 -5.43 3.29
C CYS A 141 15.08 -6.69 2.56
N ASN A 142 16.32 -6.64 2.06
CA ASN A 142 17.03 -7.86 1.68
C ASN A 142 16.97 -8.86 2.84
N PRO A 143 16.65 -10.14 2.60
CA PRO A 143 16.52 -11.16 3.64
C PRO A 143 17.71 -11.24 4.58
N ARG A 144 18.93 -11.11 4.05
CA ARG A 144 20.17 -11.11 4.84
C ARG A 144 20.22 -9.94 5.81
N TYR A 145 19.84 -8.75 5.35
CA TYR A 145 19.81 -7.54 6.17
C TYR A 145 18.70 -7.62 7.24
N ALA A 146 17.51 -8.09 6.86
CA ALA A 146 16.40 -8.25 7.80
C ALA A 146 16.76 -9.17 8.98
N VAL A 147 17.40 -10.31 8.69
CA VAL A 147 17.89 -11.24 9.72
C VAL A 147 18.98 -10.57 10.56
N ALA A 148 19.94 -9.88 9.92
CA ALA A 148 21.00 -9.16 10.65
C ALA A 148 20.44 -8.11 11.60
N VAL A 149 19.42 -7.33 11.20
CA VAL A 149 18.73 -6.36 12.08
C VAL A 149 18.14 -7.06 13.29
N LEU A 150 17.39 -8.16 13.10
CA LEU A 150 16.79 -8.91 14.22
C LEU A 150 17.87 -9.42 15.18
N GLU A 151 18.96 -9.98 14.66
CA GLU A 151 20.07 -10.50 15.50
C GLU A 151 20.79 -9.38 16.27
N ARG A 152 20.94 -8.18 15.67
CA ARG A 152 21.53 -7.02 16.36
C ARG A 152 20.59 -6.47 17.43
N ILE A 153 19.30 -6.33 17.13
CA ILE A 153 18.30 -5.87 18.10
C ILE A 153 18.21 -6.82 19.29
N LYS A 154 18.31 -8.14 19.09
CA LYS A 154 18.33 -9.14 20.18
C LYS A 154 19.35 -8.78 21.25
N HIS A 155 20.54 -8.36 20.88
CA HIS A 155 21.57 -7.98 21.83
C HIS A 155 21.28 -6.65 22.55
N LEU A 156 20.36 -5.83 22.00
CA LEU A 156 19.90 -4.57 22.58
C LEU A 156 18.63 -4.73 23.42
N PHE A 157 17.86 -5.84 23.29
CA PHE A 157 16.64 -6.09 24.07
C PHE A 157 16.87 -6.20 25.57
N GLU A 158 18.09 -6.56 25.99
CA GLU A 158 18.45 -6.66 27.40
C GLU A 158 18.76 -5.29 28.05
N ILE A 159 18.76 -4.20 27.30
CA ILE A 159 19.02 -2.86 27.80
C ILE A 159 17.72 -2.34 28.45
N PRO A 160 17.76 -2.05 29.78
CA PRO A 160 16.58 -1.54 30.46
C PRO A 160 16.16 -0.17 29.90
N ASN A 161 14.90 0.17 30.08
CA ASN A 161 14.28 1.44 29.63
C ASN A 161 14.27 1.65 28.12
N ILE A 162 14.40 0.59 27.31
CA ILE A 162 14.11 0.61 25.86
C ILE A 162 13.02 -0.42 25.55
N ILE A 163 12.01 -0.01 24.80
CA ILE A 163 10.98 -0.89 24.26
C ILE A 163 11.05 -0.84 22.73
N PHE A 164 11.29 -1.99 22.12
CA PHE A 164 11.30 -2.11 20.66
C PHE A 164 9.91 -2.41 20.12
N VAL A 165 9.49 -1.66 19.11
CA VAL A 165 8.23 -1.85 18.39
C VAL A 165 8.52 -2.17 16.93
N LEU A 166 8.28 -3.43 16.53
CA LEU A 166 8.52 -3.89 15.16
C LEU A 166 7.24 -3.75 14.34
N ALA A 167 7.21 -2.82 13.40
CA ALA A 167 6.09 -2.63 12.47
C ALA A 167 6.31 -3.46 11.20
N ILE A 168 5.87 -4.70 11.21
CA ILE A 168 6.20 -5.71 10.19
C ILE A 168 4.97 -6.34 9.53
N ASN A 169 5.15 -6.87 8.33
CA ASN A 169 4.31 -7.92 7.77
C ASN A 169 4.93 -9.26 8.13
N LYS A 170 4.41 -9.90 9.18
CA LYS A 170 4.98 -11.14 9.73
C LYS A 170 5.10 -12.25 8.69
N LYS A 171 4.14 -12.35 7.75
CA LYS A 171 4.17 -13.34 6.68
C LYS A 171 5.35 -13.12 5.72
N GLU A 172 5.55 -11.88 5.28
CA GLU A 172 6.66 -11.57 4.35
C GLU A 172 8.02 -11.66 5.04
N LEU A 173 8.12 -11.21 6.28
CA LEU A 173 9.34 -11.40 7.06
C LEU A 173 9.65 -12.88 7.29
N SER A 174 8.63 -13.71 7.52
CA SER A 174 8.79 -15.17 7.61
C SER A 174 9.32 -15.77 6.30
N ASN A 175 8.80 -15.32 5.14
CA ASN A 175 9.29 -15.74 3.83
C ASN A 175 10.77 -15.32 3.62
N ALA A 176 11.12 -14.10 4.04
CA ALA A 176 12.50 -13.60 3.96
C ALA A 176 13.47 -14.45 4.80
N ILE A 177 13.07 -14.83 6.03
CA ILE A 177 13.86 -15.70 6.91
C ILE A 177 14.06 -17.08 6.27
N GLN A 178 12.99 -17.70 5.72
CA GLN A 178 13.10 -18.98 5.03
C GLN A 178 14.04 -18.90 3.82
N GLY A 179 13.94 -17.80 3.06
CA GLY A 179 14.84 -17.55 1.92
C GLY A 179 16.30 -17.39 2.35
N TYR A 180 16.56 -16.69 3.45
CA TYR A 180 17.91 -16.51 3.99
C TYR A 180 18.59 -17.81 4.38
N TYR A 181 17.86 -18.70 5.04
CA TYR A 181 18.38 -20.00 5.45
C TYR A 181 18.29 -21.08 4.36
N GLY A 182 17.71 -20.78 3.20
CA GLY A 182 17.60 -21.70 2.06
C GLY A 182 16.72 -22.92 2.30
N SER A 183 15.79 -22.87 3.26
CA SER A 183 14.94 -24.00 3.59
C SER A 183 13.52 -23.58 3.99
N SER A 184 12.53 -24.11 3.27
CA SER A 184 11.11 -23.95 3.62
C SER A 184 10.69 -24.74 4.88
N LYS A 185 11.57 -25.62 5.40
CA LYS A 185 11.31 -26.45 6.59
C LYS A 185 11.60 -25.69 7.89
N ILE A 186 12.24 -24.51 7.83
CA ILE A 186 12.49 -23.70 9.00
C ILE A 186 11.16 -23.12 9.48
N ASP A 187 10.84 -23.36 10.75
CA ASP A 187 9.74 -22.68 11.43
C ASP A 187 10.12 -21.23 11.69
N SER A 188 9.82 -20.38 10.73
CA SER A 188 10.07 -18.94 10.80
C SER A 188 9.23 -18.24 11.88
N ASN A 189 8.08 -18.79 12.25
CA ASN A 189 7.28 -18.26 13.34
C ASN A 189 7.95 -18.51 14.68
N GLU A 190 8.49 -19.74 14.89
CA GLU A 190 9.27 -20.05 16.09
C GLU A 190 10.56 -19.24 16.14
N TYR A 191 11.18 -18.99 15.00
CA TYR A 191 12.33 -18.07 14.94
C TYR A 191 11.95 -16.65 15.38
N LEU A 192 10.84 -16.10 14.90
CA LEU A 192 10.38 -14.75 15.26
C LEU A 192 9.97 -14.61 16.72
N ARG A 193 9.48 -15.68 17.35
CA ARG A 193 9.15 -15.68 18.80
C ARG A 193 10.34 -15.38 19.72
N ARG A 194 11.57 -15.51 19.22
CA ARG A 194 12.78 -15.13 19.97
C ARG A 194 12.98 -13.62 20.06
N PHE A 195 12.25 -12.85 19.26
CA PHE A 195 12.38 -11.40 19.11
C PHE A 195 11.10 -10.65 19.46
N ILE A 196 9.97 -11.34 19.53
CA ILE A 196 8.66 -10.74 19.71
C ILE A 196 7.99 -11.35 20.93
N ASP A 197 7.89 -10.57 22.01
CA ASP A 197 7.21 -10.97 23.24
C ASP A 197 5.70 -10.81 23.13
N ILE A 198 5.24 -9.72 22.49
CA ILE A 198 3.83 -9.38 22.34
C ILE A 198 3.54 -9.15 20.85
N ASP A 199 2.57 -9.87 20.32
CA ASP A 199 2.11 -9.75 18.94
C ASP A 199 0.76 -9.01 18.90
N TYR A 200 0.69 -7.90 18.20
CA TYR A 200 -0.52 -7.10 18.04
C TYR A 200 -0.87 -6.95 16.55
N VAL A 201 -2.08 -7.35 16.21
CA VAL A 201 -2.58 -7.21 14.83
C VAL A 201 -3.39 -5.94 14.73
N LEU A 202 -2.99 -5.03 13.84
CA LEU A 202 -3.77 -3.83 13.56
C LEU A 202 -5.16 -4.20 13.05
N PRO A 203 -6.23 -3.62 13.61
CA PRO A 203 -7.58 -3.84 13.11
C PRO A 203 -7.69 -3.34 11.68
N LYS A 204 -8.59 -3.97 10.92
CA LYS A 204 -8.90 -3.49 9.57
C LYS A 204 -9.48 -2.07 9.65
N PRO A 205 -8.99 -1.13 8.84
CA PRO A 205 -9.52 0.23 8.83
C PRO A 205 -10.97 0.25 8.35
N LYS A 206 -11.74 1.21 8.84
CA LYS A 206 -13.09 1.47 8.32
C LYS A 206 -12.95 2.18 6.96
N ILE A 207 -13.17 1.43 5.90
CA ILE A 207 -12.97 1.92 4.52
C ILE A 207 -13.78 3.19 4.25
N GLY A 208 -15.05 3.24 4.70
CA GLY A 208 -15.88 4.42 4.52
C GLY A 208 -15.33 5.68 5.16
N ALA A 209 -14.79 5.58 6.38
CA ALA A 209 -14.15 6.72 7.04
C ALA A 209 -12.89 7.15 6.28
N TYR A 210 -12.13 6.20 5.74
CA TYR A 210 -10.94 6.50 4.95
C TYR A 210 -11.26 7.15 3.60
N CYS A 211 -12.28 6.67 2.88
CA CYS A 211 -12.76 7.31 1.65
C CYS A 211 -13.22 8.76 1.88
N ASN A 212 -13.97 9.00 2.97
CA ASN A 212 -14.40 10.36 3.35
C ASN A 212 -13.20 11.26 3.69
N PHE A 213 -12.21 10.74 4.40
CA PHE A 213 -10.96 11.45 4.67
C PHE A 213 -10.24 11.83 3.37
N LEU A 214 -10.05 10.88 2.45
CA LEU A 214 -9.39 11.14 1.17
C LEU A 214 -10.17 12.11 0.28
N PHE A 215 -11.50 12.08 0.32
CA PHE A 215 -12.32 13.03 -0.41
C PHE A 215 -12.04 14.48 0.04
N GLY A 216 -11.90 14.71 1.35
CA GLY A 216 -11.50 15.99 1.92
C GLY A 216 -10.04 16.32 1.64
N GLU A 217 -9.12 15.39 1.88
CA GLU A 217 -7.66 15.56 1.72
C GLU A 217 -7.31 15.97 0.28
N TYR A 218 -7.90 15.31 -0.71
CA TYR A 218 -7.73 15.64 -2.13
C TYR A 218 -8.61 16.80 -2.60
N ARG A 219 -9.37 17.45 -1.70
CA ARG A 219 -10.15 18.66 -1.98
C ARG A 219 -11.09 18.49 -3.17
N PHE A 220 -11.83 17.39 -3.23
CA PHE A 220 -12.82 17.16 -4.30
C PHE A 220 -13.95 18.17 -4.26
N GLU A 221 -14.30 18.69 -3.07
CA GLU A 221 -15.33 19.70 -2.90
C GLU A 221 -15.01 20.99 -3.65
N ASP A 222 -13.73 21.37 -3.75
CA ASP A 222 -13.31 22.56 -4.52
C ASP A 222 -13.72 22.49 -6.00
N PHE A 223 -13.84 21.28 -6.53
CA PHE A 223 -14.32 21.08 -7.88
C PHE A 223 -15.85 20.98 -7.93
N PHE A 224 -16.42 20.02 -7.20
CA PHE A 224 -17.86 19.72 -7.30
C PHE A 224 -18.75 20.85 -6.80
N ARG A 225 -18.29 21.61 -5.80
CA ARG A 225 -19.04 22.70 -5.17
C ARG A 225 -18.49 24.10 -5.50
N SER A 226 -17.64 24.21 -6.54
CA SER A 226 -17.17 25.53 -6.98
C SER A 226 -18.35 26.39 -7.46
N GLU A 227 -18.30 27.69 -7.16
CA GLU A 227 -19.34 28.64 -7.59
C GLU A 227 -19.59 28.58 -9.09
N GLN A 228 -18.53 28.49 -9.89
CA GLN A 228 -18.62 28.36 -11.33
C GLN A 228 -19.40 27.10 -11.74
N ARG A 229 -19.11 25.94 -11.10
CA ARG A 229 -19.78 24.68 -11.43
C ARG A 229 -21.26 24.71 -11.03
N LEU A 230 -21.57 25.24 -9.86
CA LEU A 230 -22.93 25.38 -9.36
C LEU A 230 -23.79 26.31 -10.24
N THR A 231 -23.19 27.22 -11.00
CA THR A 231 -23.91 28.04 -11.98
C THR A 231 -24.49 27.19 -13.13
N TYR A 232 -23.76 26.16 -13.56
CA TYR A 232 -24.19 25.25 -14.64
C TYR A 232 -25.01 24.08 -14.13
N PHE A 233 -24.73 23.58 -12.92
CA PHE A 233 -25.25 22.32 -12.39
C PHE A 233 -25.82 22.46 -10.97
N ARG A 234 -26.70 23.44 -10.74
CA ARG A 234 -27.25 23.83 -9.43
C ARG A 234 -27.98 22.71 -8.65
N SER A 235 -28.52 21.72 -9.35
CA SER A 235 -29.31 20.62 -8.75
C SER A 235 -28.57 19.27 -8.77
N ASN A 236 -27.31 19.25 -9.13
CA ASN A 236 -26.58 18.00 -9.30
C ASN A 236 -25.88 17.61 -8.00
N ASN A 237 -26.22 16.42 -7.50
CA ASN A 237 -25.51 15.73 -6.42
C ASN A 237 -24.32 14.94 -6.97
N GLU A 238 -23.46 15.58 -7.78
CA GLU A 238 -22.33 14.92 -8.43
C GLU A 238 -21.31 14.40 -7.41
N ASP A 239 -21.08 15.14 -6.34
CA ASP A 239 -20.21 14.73 -5.23
C ASP A 239 -20.79 13.55 -4.46
N ASP A 240 -22.10 13.51 -4.24
CA ASP A 240 -22.76 12.39 -3.57
C ASP A 240 -22.75 11.13 -4.44
N ALA A 241 -22.97 11.27 -5.75
CA ALA A 241 -22.87 10.15 -6.69
C ALA A 241 -21.44 9.57 -6.69
N PHE A 242 -20.42 10.44 -6.84
CA PHE A 242 -19.02 10.04 -6.76
C PHE A 242 -18.71 9.33 -5.43
N LYS A 243 -19.07 9.92 -4.29
CA LYS A 243 -18.80 9.37 -2.95
C LYS A 243 -19.49 8.02 -2.75
N THR A 244 -20.76 7.91 -3.15
CA THR A 244 -21.55 6.68 -2.97
C THR A 244 -20.93 5.52 -3.73
N LEU A 245 -20.55 5.72 -4.99
CA LEU A 245 -19.90 4.67 -5.76
C LEU A 245 -18.50 4.36 -5.24
N ALA A 246 -17.71 5.40 -4.91
CA ALA A 246 -16.38 5.23 -4.36
C ALA A 246 -16.39 4.39 -3.09
N LEU A 247 -17.32 4.68 -2.19
CA LEU A 247 -17.50 3.93 -0.96
C LEU A 247 -17.89 2.47 -1.25
N SER A 248 -18.91 2.25 -2.07
CA SER A 248 -19.39 0.91 -2.40
C SER A 248 -18.30 0.05 -3.06
N MET A 249 -17.59 0.59 -4.05
CA MET A 249 -16.52 -0.16 -4.72
C MET A 249 -15.33 -0.41 -3.79
N CYS A 250 -14.89 0.58 -3.00
CA CYS A 250 -13.74 0.39 -2.12
C CYS A 250 -14.03 -0.59 -0.97
N GLU A 251 -15.28 -0.64 -0.46
CA GLU A 251 -15.68 -1.60 0.58
C GLU A 251 -15.74 -3.03 0.04
N GLU A 252 -16.36 -3.22 -1.12
CA GLU A 252 -16.70 -4.54 -1.65
C GLU A 252 -15.57 -5.18 -2.47
N MET A 253 -14.71 -4.39 -3.11
CA MET A 253 -13.66 -4.89 -4.00
C MET A 253 -12.38 -5.38 -3.29
N ASN A 254 -12.39 -5.42 -1.95
CA ASN A 254 -11.24 -5.87 -1.14
C ASN A 254 -9.89 -5.21 -1.51
N VAL A 255 -9.93 -3.93 -1.86
CA VAL A 255 -8.73 -3.14 -2.17
C VAL A 255 -8.05 -2.64 -0.90
N ASN A 256 -6.72 -2.57 -0.92
CA ASN A 256 -5.97 -2.07 0.23
C ASN A 256 -5.93 -0.53 0.26
N LEU A 257 -5.61 0.06 1.43
CA LEU A 257 -5.60 1.51 1.62
C LEU A 257 -4.72 2.26 0.61
N ARG A 258 -3.58 1.68 0.22
CA ARG A 258 -2.67 2.29 -0.77
C ARG A 258 -3.29 2.31 -2.16
N GLN A 259 -4.05 1.27 -2.53
CA GLN A 259 -4.79 1.27 -3.79
C GLN A 259 -5.91 2.31 -3.77
N ILE A 260 -6.66 2.39 -2.66
CA ILE A 260 -7.71 3.41 -2.48
C ILE A 260 -7.12 4.81 -2.61
N ASP A 261 -6.04 5.09 -1.88
CA ASP A 261 -5.33 6.37 -1.96
C ASP A 261 -4.92 6.72 -3.40
N ARG A 262 -4.33 5.76 -4.12
CA ARG A 262 -3.96 5.94 -5.54
C ARG A 262 -5.17 6.20 -6.44
N VAL A 263 -6.29 5.53 -6.21
CA VAL A 263 -7.53 5.76 -6.97
C VAL A 263 -8.01 7.20 -6.77
N PHE A 264 -8.05 7.67 -5.50
CA PHE A 264 -8.46 9.04 -5.20
C PHE A 264 -7.48 10.08 -5.76
N ALA A 265 -6.18 9.88 -5.58
CA ALA A 265 -5.14 10.74 -6.15
C ALA A 265 -5.27 10.85 -7.68
N TYR A 266 -5.40 9.69 -8.34
CA TYR A 266 -5.54 9.61 -9.79
C TYR A 266 -6.84 10.30 -10.26
N SER A 267 -7.96 10.03 -9.58
CA SER A 267 -9.23 10.68 -9.86
C SER A 267 -9.11 12.20 -9.70
N ARG A 268 -8.44 12.69 -8.67
CA ARG A 268 -8.27 14.14 -8.48
C ARG A 268 -7.46 14.80 -9.59
N LEU A 269 -6.36 14.15 -10.01
CA LEU A 269 -5.53 14.64 -11.11
C LEU A 269 -6.30 14.67 -12.43
N ALA A 270 -7.02 13.59 -12.76
CA ALA A 270 -7.82 13.54 -13.97
C ALA A 270 -8.96 14.57 -13.95
N LEU A 271 -9.54 14.85 -12.78
CA LEU A 271 -10.59 15.84 -12.60
C LEU A 271 -10.15 17.28 -12.94
N MET A 272 -8.87 17.59 -12.77
CA MET A 272 -8.30 18.89 -13.16
C MET A 272 -8.37 19.16 -14.67
N GLN A 273 -8.60 18.13 -15.50
CA GLN A 273 -8.75 18.24 -16.95
C GLN A 273 -10.19 18.60 -17.39
N PHE A 274 -11.12 18.71 -16.44
CA PHE A 274 -12.50 19.07 -16.73
C PHE A 274 -12.75 20.54 -16.44
N ALA A 275 -13.35 21.25 -17.39
CA ALA A 275 -13.83 22.59 -17.15
C ALA A 275 -15.08 22.57 -16.26
N SER A 276 -15.30 23.65 -15.48
CA SER A 276 -16.45 23.77 -14.59
C SER A 276 -17.80 23.70 -15.31
N SER A 277 -17.85 24.05 -16.61
CA SER A 277 -19.03 23.97 -17.45
C SER A 277 -19.27 22.59 -18.08
N THR A 278 -18.32 21.67 -17.91
CA THR A 278 -18.42 20.34 -18.55
C THR A 278 -19.17 19.38 -17.64
N TYR A 279 -20.25 18.74 -18.18
CA TYR A 279 -20.93 17.68 -17.45
C TYR A 279 -20.01 16.48 -17.25
N LEU A 280 -19.93 16.04 -16.03
CA LEU A 280 -19.23 14.83 -15.63
C LEU A 280 -20.27 13.77 -15.29
N LEU A 281 -20.12 12.55 -15.81
CA LEU A 281 -20.81 11.37 -15.31
C LEU A 281 -20.01 10.85 -14.10
N PRO A 282 -20.27 11.32 -12.87
CA PRO A 282 -19.33 11.14 -11.75
C PRO A 282 -19.11 9.68 -11.38
N ASP A 283 -20.17 8.86 -11.52
CA ASP A 283 -20.14 7.42 -11.29
C ASP A 283 -19.23 6.72 -12.31
N ILE A 284 -19.49 6.95 -13.60
CA ILE A 284 -18.71 6.37 -14.68
C ILE A 284 -17.26 6.85 -14.62
N TYR A 285 -17.07 8.12 -14.33
CA TYR A 285 -15.76 8.71 -14.16
C TYR A 285 -14.96 8.01 -13.05
N PHE A 286 -15.54 7.87 -11.83
CA PHE A 286 -14.89 7.17 -10.75
C PHE A 286 -14.61 5.72 -11.09
N MET A 287 -15.59 5.00 -11.65
CA MET A 287 -15.43 3.60 -12.04
C MET A 287 -14.26 3.39 -13.01
N LEU A 288 -14.11 4.26 -14.01
CA LEU A 288 -13.00 4.19 -14.95
C LEU A 288 -11.65 4.50 -14.31
N CYS A 289 -11.58 5.51 -13.42
CA CYS A 289 -10.38 5.80 -12.64
C CYS A 289 -10.01 4.64 -11.72
N PHE A 290 -11.00 4.00 -11.09
CA PHE A 290 -10.81 2.83 -10.26
C PHE A 290 -10.17 1.68 -11.04
N TRP A 291 -10.75 1.30 -12.18
CA TRP A 291 -10.20 0.25 -13.03
C TRP A 291 -8.82 0.60 -13.59
N LYS A 292 -8.57 1.86 -13.93
CA LYS A 292 -7.24 2.32 -14.38
C LYS A 292 -6.15 2.02 -13.38
N VAL A 293 -6.44 2.11 -12.09
CA VAL A 293 -5.48 1.91 -11.00
C VAL A 293 -5.45 0.46 -10.51
N VAL A 294 -6.62 -0.18 -10.39
CA VAL A 294 -6.75 -1.51 -9.77
C VAL A 294 -6.55 -2.63 -10.79
N ASP A 295 -7.09 -2.48 -12.00
CA ASP A 295 -6.92 -3.42 -13.11
C ASP A 295 -6.71 -2.67 -14.44
N PRO A 296 -5.47 -2.20 -14.69
CA PRO A 296 -5.14 -1.46 -15.91
C PRO A 296 -5.42 -2.23 -17.20
N SER A 297 -5.34 -3.57 -17.17
CA SER A 297 -5.64 -4.42 -18.32
C SER A 297 -7.10 -4.31 -18.71
N PHE A 298 -7.99 -4.45 -17.74
CA PHE A 298 -9.44 -4.32 -17.95
C PHE A 298 -9.81 -2.89 -18.44
N TYR A 299 -9.26 -1.87 -17.80
CA TYR A 299 -9.45 -0.49 -18.24
C TYR A 299 -9.03 -0.30 -19.71
N ASN A 300 -7.86 -0.79 -20.10
CA ASN A 300 -7.36 -0.66 -21.47
C ASN A 300 -8.27 -1.39 -22.49
N GLN A 301 -8.85 -2.52 -22.12
CA GLN A 301 -9.80 -3.24 -22.95
C GLN A 301 -11.10 -2.45 -23.14
N ILE A 302 -11.59 -1.75 -22.09
CA ILE A 302 -12.73 -0.84 -22.19
C ILE A 302 -12.38 0.37 -23.10
N SER A 303 -11.24 1.00 -22.86
CA SER A 303 -10.80 2.19 -23.59
C SER A 303 -10.62 1.90 -25.09
N ASN A 304 -10.07 0.74 -25.44
CA ASN A 304 -9.84 0.31 -26.81
C ASN A 304 -11.07 -0.34 -27.48
N LYS A 305 -12.22 -0.37 -26.79
CA LYS A 305 -13.43 -1.02 -27.31
C LYS A 305 -13.22 -2.49 -27.72
N ALA A 306 -12.49 -3.23 -26.90
CA ALA A 306 -12.16 -4.63 -27.19
C ALA A 306 -13.33 -5.60 -26.98
N TYR A 307 -14.42 -5.15 -26.36
CA TYR A 307 -15.60 -5.97 -26.05
C TYR A 307 -16.82 -5.57 -26.88
N THR A 308 -17.70 -6.52 -27.12
CA THR A 308 -19.11 -6.23 -27.41
C THR A 308 -19.81 -5.75 -26.13
N VAL A 309 -21.01 -5.18 -26.25
CA VAL A 309 -21.80 -4.74 -25.06
C VAL A 309 -22.09 -5.93 -24.15
N GLN A 310 -22.44 -7.09 -24.72
CA GLN A 310 -22.69 -8.32 -23.99
C GLN A 310 -21.45 -8.84 -23.26
N GLU A 311 -20.30 -8.83 -23.93
CA GLU A 311 -19.03 -9.25 -23.30
C GLU A 311 -18.62 -8.28 -22.19
N LEU A 312 -18.81 -6.97 -22.36
CA LEU A 312 -18.52 -5.99 -21.33
C LEU A 312 -19.38 -6.23 -20.07
N LEU A 313 -20.69 -6.47 -20.26
CA LEU A 313 -21.57 -6.82 -19.14
C LEU A 313 -21.08 -8.06 -18.41
N SER A 314 -20.78 -9.13 -19.15
CA SER A 314 -20.29 -10.38 -18.57
C SER A 314 -18.96 -10.18 -17.82
N LYS A 315 -18.07 -9.32 -18.32
CA LYS A 315 -16.80 -9.00 -17.63
C LYS A 315 -17.00 -8.14 -16.39
N LEU A 316 -17.95 -7.23 -16.39
CA LEU A 316 -18.31 -6.47 -15.20
C LEU A 316 -18.88 -7.38 -14.12
N GLU A 317 -19.73 -8.34 -14.47
CA GLU A 317 -20.28 -9.34 -13.56
C GLU A 317 -19.22 -10.28 -12.98
N GLU A 318 -18.18 -10.63 -13.77
CA GLU A 318 -17.05 -11.43 -13.27
C GLU A 318 -16.17 -10.66 -12.27
N LYS A 319 -16.05 -9.35 -12.45
CA LYS A 319 -15.12 -8.51 -11.68
C LYS A 319 -15.76 -7.81 -10.48
N LEU A 320 -17.03 -7.50 -10.57
CA LEU A 320 -17.76 -6.85 -9.48
C LEU A 320 -18.30 -7.92 -8.52
N PRO A 321 -18.15 -7.76 -7.21
CA PRO A 321 -18.69 -8.69 -6.23
C PRO A 321 -20.22 -8.75 -6.31
N VAL A 322 -20.76 -9.95 -6.15
CA VAL A 322 -22.21 -10.18 -6.17
C VAL A 322 -22.94 -9.35 -5.10
N SER A 323 -22.25 -9.06 -3.98
CA SER A 323 -22.80 -8.22 -2.90
C SER A 323 -23.18 -6.80 -3.35
N LEU A 324 -22.54 -6.26 -4.38
CA LEU A 324 -22.93 -4.95 -4.96
C LEU A 324 -24.31 -5.00 -5.63
N PHE A 325 -24.71 -6.17 -6.14
CA PHE A 325 -25.99 -6.38 -6.85
C PHE A 325 -27.11 -6.86 -5.94
N GLN A 326 -26.77 -7.41 -4.76
CA GLN A 326 -27.72 -8.07 -3.86
C GLN A 326 -27.82 -7.38 -2.49
N ASN A 327 -27.28 -6.16 -2.36
CA ASN A 327 -27.32 -5.43 -1.10
C ASN A 327 -28.77 -5.21 -0.67
N GLU A 328 -29.10 -5.50 0.60
CA GLU A 328 -30.44 -5.27 1.19
C GLU A 328 -30.91 -3.82 1.09
N ASN A 329 -29.98 -2.89 0.93
CA ASN A 329 -30.30 -1.51 0.62
C ASN A 329 -30.66 -1.38 -0.87
N HIS A 330 -31.94 -1.56 -1.18
CA HIS A 330 -32.50 -1.45 -2.54
C HIS A 330 -32.05 -0.19 -3.29
N TYR A 331 -31.78 0.90 -2.58
CA TYR A 331 -31.31 2.14 -3.20
C TYR A 331 -29.87 1.98 -3.77
N ARG A 332 -28.98 1.31 -3.04
CA ARG A 332 -27.61 1.05 -3.53
C ARG A 332 -27.58 0.06 -4.67
N THR A 333 -28.36 -1.02 -4.56
CA THR A 333 -28.47 -2.04 -5.62
C THR A 333 -29.06 -1.46 -6.90
N ARG A 334 -30.13 -0.69 -6.81
CA ARG A 334 -30.72 -0.01 -7.97
C ARG A 334 -29.73 0.96 -8.60
N ASN A 335 -28.95 1.65 -7.80
CA ASN A 335 -27.95 2.61 -8.28
C ASN A 335 -26.86 1.91 -9.10
N ILE A 336 -26.30 0.78 -8.66
CA ILE A 336 -25.26 0.06 -9.42
C ILE A 336 -25.77 -0.46 -10.76
N ILE A 337 -27.02 -0.94 -10.82
CA ILE A 337 -27.65 -1.40 -12.08
C ILE A 337 -27.75 -0.22 -13.06
N PHE A 338 -28.19 0.94 -12.61
CA PHE A 338 -28.26 2.14 -13.45
C PHE A 338 -26.88 2.62 -13.89
N ILE A 339 -25.86 2.53 -13.05
CA ILE A 339 -24.48 2.87 -13.40
C ILE A 339 -23.96 1.93 -14.48
N ILE A 340 -24.19 0.63 -14.35
CA ILE A 340 -23.82 -0.38 -15.36
C ILE A 340 -24.54 -0.10 -16.67
N ALA A 341 -25.87 0.12 -16.64
CA ALA A 341 -26.64 0.45 -17.83
C ALA A 341 -26.13 1.73 -18.51
N CYS A 342 -25.77 2.77 -17.74
CA CYS A 342 -25.14 3.99 -18.24
C CYS A 342 -23.80 3.69 -18.92
N LEU A 343 -22.95 2.89 -18.28
CA LEU A 343 -21.66 2.49 -18.83
C LEU A 343 -21.82 1.74 -20.15
N LEU A 344 -22.71 0.74 -20.20
CA LEU A 344 -23.00 -0.03 -21.42
C LEU A 344 -23.50 0.87 -22.53
N TYR A 345 -24.46 1.76 -22.24
CA TYR A 345 -24.98 2.72 -23.21
C TYR A 345 -23.91 3.66 -23.72
N CYS A 346 -23.14 4.29 -22.81
CA CYS A 346 -22.06 5.20 -23.18
C CYS A 346 -20.93 4.45 -23.93
N TYR A 347 -20.67 3.21 -23.58
CA TYR A 347 -19.72 2.35 -24.29
C TYR A 347 -20.19 2.05 -25.70
N ASP A 348 -21.46 1.70 -25.91
CA ASP A 348 -22.02 1.40 -27.22
C ASP A 348 -21.94 2.58 -28.19
N ILE A 349 -22.31 3.79 -27.73
CA ILE A 349 -22.28 5.00 -28.57
C ILE A 349 -20.86 5.56 -28.81
N THR A 350 -19.85 5.08 -28.06
CA THR A 350 -18.46 5.51 -28.24
C THR A 350 -17.91 4.97 -29.57
N GLY A 351 -17.66 5.85 -30.54
CA GLY A 351 -17.06 5.49 -31.83
C GLY A 351 -15.56 5.19 -31.74
N THR A 352 -15.06 4.38 -32.66
CA THR A 352 -13.63 4.19 -32.89
C THR A 352 -13.17 5.15 -34.00
N GLY A 353 -12.17 6.00 -33.74
CA GLY A 353 -11.69 6.99 -34.72
C GLY A 353 -12.66 8.16 -34.92
N ASN A 354 -12.80 8.62 -36.18
CA ASN A 354 -13.63 9.78 -36.57
C ASN A 354 -15.05 9.41 -36.95
N TYR A 355 -15.42 8.13 -36.92
CA TYR A 355 -16.74 7.68 -37.32
C TYR A 355 -17.55 7.20 -36.13
N PRO A 356 -18.83 7.61 -36.00
CA PRO A 356 -19.72 7.01 -34.99
C PRO A 356 -19.91 5.52 -35.37
N ASN A 357 -19.68 4.63 -34.41
CA ASN A 357 -19.99 3.21 -34.65
C ASN A 357 -21.50 3.05 -34.81
N LYS A 358 -21.87 2.08 -35.64
CA LYS A 358 -23.25 1.59 -35.67
C LYS A 358 -23.59 1.11 -34.25
N ARG A 359 -24.66 1.66 -33.68
CA ARG A 359 -25.18 1.18 -32.37
C ARG A 359 -25.47 -0.31 -32.49
N THR A 360 -25.03 -1.04 -31.49
CA THR A 360 -25.29 -2.47 -31.35
C THR A 360 -26.35 -2.74 -30.31
N LEU A 361 -26.52 -1.81 -29.36
CA LEU A 361 -27.58 -1.84 -28.35
C LEU A 361 -28.88 -1.27 -28.98
N GLU A 362 -29.63 -2.12 -29.67
CA GLU A 362 -30.91 -1.74 -30.26
C GLU A 362 -32.03 -2.16 -29.30
N GLY A 363 -32.82 -1.18 -28.87
CA GLY A 363 -34.03 -1.43 -28.08
C GLY A 363 -35.22 -1.62 -29.00
N VAL A 364 -35.90 -2.73 -28.91
CA VAL A 364 -37.17 -2.99 -29.59
C VAL A 364 -38.31 -2.51 -28.69
N LYS A 365 -39.12 -1.57 -29.18
CA LYS A 365 -40.23 -1.05 -28.42
C LYS A 365 -41.40 -2.03 -28.46
N ASP A 366 -41.85 -2.50 -27.33
CA ASP A 366 -43.09 -3.24 -27.18
C ASP A 366 -44.27 -2.25 -27.33
N GLU A 367 -45.05 -2.41 -28.40
CA GLU A 367 -46.17 -1.53 -28.68
C GLU A 367 -47.30 -1.58 -27.65
N THR A 368 -47.39 -2.69 -26.86
CA THR A 368 -48.43 -2.90 -25.89
C THR A 368 -48.08 -2.21 -24.54
N THR A 369 -46.85 -2.33 -24.13
CA THR A 369 -46.38 -1.80 -22.83
C THR A 369 -45.64 -0.45 -22.97
N GLY A 370 -45.21 -0.10 -24.18
CA GLY A 370 -44.43 1.09 -24.45
C GLY A 370 -42.97 1.03 -23.95
N LYS A 371 -42.60 -0.11 -23.37
CA LYS A 371 -41.24 -0.35 -22.84
C LYS A 371 -40.31 -0.85 -23.94
N TYR A 372 -39.02 -0.62 -23.77
CA TYR A 372 -37.99 -1.15 -24.68
C TYR A 372 -37.43 -2.46 -24.13
N GLU A 373 -37.25 -3.44 -25.00
CA GLU A 373 -36.49 -4.64 -24.73
C GLU A 373 -35.16 -4.60 -25.47
N PHE A 374 -34.08 -5.00 -24.75
CA PHE A 374 -32.74 -5.05 -25.29
C PHE A 374 -32.25 -6.49 -25.34
N ASP A 375 -31.48 -6.83 -26.41
CA ASP A 375 -30.87 -8.15 -26.53
C ASP A 375 -29.52 -8.20 -25.78
N VAL A 376 -29.62 -7.97 -24.47
CA VAL A 376 -28.48 -8.07 -23.53
C VAL A 376 -28.94 -8.86 -22.31
N GLN A 377 -28.20 -9.92 -21.97
CA GLN A 377 -28.53 -10.84 -20.88
C GLN A 377 -27.52 -10.77 -19.76
N SER A 378 -28.00 -10.57 -18.55
CA SER A 378 -27.24 -10.60 -17.32
C SER A 378 -27.43 -11.96 -16.62
N LYS A 379 -26.38 -12.43 -15.93
CA LYS A 379 -26.44 -13.61 -15.05
C LYS A 379 -26.81 -13.26 -13.62
N ILE A 380 -26.64 -12.00 -13.24
CA ILE A 380 -26.78 -11.50 -11.86
C ILE A 380 -27.97 -10.55 -11.74
N ILE A 381 -28.16 -9.66 -12.72
CA ILE A 381 -29.22 -8.65 -12.74
C ILE A 381 -30.46 -9.27 -13.41
N ASP A 382 -31.61 -9.12 -12.80
CA ASP A 382 -32.85 -9.55 -13.45
C ASP A 382 -33.16 -8.74 -14.72
N LYS A 383 -33.81 -9.39 -15.68
CA LYS A 383 -34.05 -8.81 -17.01
C LYS A 383 -34.88 -7.53 -16.95
N GLU A 384 -35.86 -7.45 -16.04
CA GLU A 384 -36.75 -6.30 -15.92
C GLU A 384 -36.00 -5.06 -15.42
N SER A 385 -35.22 -5.20 -14.35
CA SER A 385 -34.38 -4.14 -13.78
C SER A 385 -33.34 -3.62 -14.78
N LEU A 386 -32.69 -4.53 -15.53
CA LEU A 386 -31.70 -4.14 -16.54
C LEU A 386 -32.37 -3.38 -17.70
N ASN A 387 -33.51 -3.88 -18.21
CA ASN A 387 -34.26 -3.22 -19.27
C ASN A 387 -34.81 -1.86 -18.83
N GLU A 388 -35.31 -1.72 -17.60
CA GLU A 388 -35.74 -0.42 -17.03
C GLU A 388 -34.59 0.59 -17.04
N ALA A 389 -33.41 0.17 -16.54
CA ALA A 389 -32.25 1.03 -16.48
C ALA A 389 -31.72 1.44 -17.87
N LEU A 390 -31.64 0.49 -18.82
CA LEU A 390 -31.24 0.77 -20.20
C LEU A 390 -32.26 1.68 -20.92
N THR A 391 -33.57 1.46 -20.73
CA THR A 391 -34.62 2.29 -21.30
C THR A 391 -34.47 3.75 -20.89
N CYS A 392 -34.14 3.99 -19.60
CA CYS A 392 -33.92 5.33 -19.07
C CYS A 392 -32.85 6.10 -19.88
N TYR A 393 -31.71 5.47 -20.18
CA TYR A 393 -30.63 6.09 -20.97
C TYR A 393 -30.91 6.13 -22.46
N TYR A 394 -31.63 5.14 -23.00
CA TYR A 394 -31.96 5.06 -24.40
C TYR A 394 -32.98 6.13 -24.81
N GLN A 395 -33.98 6.39 -23.99
CA GLN A 395 -35.00 7.43 -24.21
C GLN A 395 -34.50 8.84 -23.90
N CYS A 396 -33.71 8.98 -22.81
CA CYS A 396 -33.11 10.24 -22.40
C CYS A 396 -31.81 10.48 -23.16
N SER A 397 -31.83 10.57 -24.51
CA SER A 397 -30.68 11.03 -25.30
C SER A 397 -30.38 12.51 -24.99
N SER A 398 -30.09 12.78 -23.70
CA SER A 398 -29.72 14.10 -23.23
C SER A 398 -28.32 14.46 -23.75
N GLU A 399 -28.02 15.75 -23.88
CA GLU A 399 -26.67 16.25 -24.17
C GLU A 399 -25.60 15.63 -23.24
N ARG A 400 -26.03 15.08 -22.10
CA ARG A 400 -25.18 14.47 -21.06
C ARG A 400 -24.49 13.17 -21.48
N THR A 401 -25.15 12.37 -22.34
CA THR A 401 -24.62 11.07 -22.78
C THR A 401 -24.15 11.07 -24.24
N GLN A 402 -24.40 12.15 -25.00
CA GLN A 402 -24.10 12.22 -26.44
C GLN A 402 -22.63 11.97 -26.84
N HIS A 403 -21.70 12.27 -25.90
CA HIS A 403 -20.27 12.12 -26.15
C HIS A 403 -19.71 10.74 -25.83
N GLY A 404 -20.53 9.83 -25.29
CA GLY A 404 -20.09 8.49 -24.87
C GLY A 404 -18.94 8.54 -23.86
N LEU A 405 -18.17 7.45 -23.78
CA LEU A 405 -17.02 7.35 -22.89
C LEU A 405 -15.78 8.12 -23.40
N ARG A 406 -15.68 8.40 -24.69
CA ARG A 406 -14.49 8.99 -25.32
C ARG A 406 -14.04 10.27 -24.64
N PHE A 407 -15.01 11.08 -24.24
CA PHE A 407 -14.74 12.34 -23.57
C PHE A 407 -14.09 12.17 -22.20
N ILE A 408 -14.54 11.19 -21.42
CA ILE A 408 -13.99 10.86 -20.10
C ILE A 408 -12.63 10.16 -20.26
N LEU A 409 -12.57 9.14 -21.12
CA LEU A 409 -11.36 8.36 -21.37
C LEU A 409 -10.20 9.26 -21.82
N LYS A 410 -10.44 10.18 -22.75
CA LYS A 410 -9.42 11.12 -23.23
C LYS A 410 -8.80 11.94 -22.11
N ARG A 411 -9.58 12.34 -21.09
CA ARG A 411 -9.09 13.12 -19.95
C ARG A 411 -8.35 12.26 -18.93
N ILE A 412 -8.80 11.04 -18.73
CA ILE A 412 -8.10 10.05 -17.90
C ILE A 412 -6.74 9.69 -18.53
N GLU A 413 -6.65 9.60 -19.86
CA GLU A 413 -5.43 9.20 -20.57
C GLU A 413 -4.42 10.34 -20.76
N LEU A 414 -4.85 11.60 -20.76
CA LEU A 414 -3.94 12.75 -20.84
C LEU A 414 -2.89 12.79 -19.72
N LEU A 415 -3.12 12.11 -18.59
CA LEU A 415 -2.11 11.97 -17.54
C LEU A 415 -0.88 11.16 -18.01
N HIS A 416 -0.99 10.34 -19.05
CA HIS A 416 0.15 9.62 -19.61
C HIS A 416 1.08 10.52 -20.43
N SER A 417 0.59 11.62 -20.97
CA SER A 417 1.41 12.54 -21.78
C SER A 417 2.35 13.41 -20.94
N PHE A 418 2.20 13.40 -19.61
CA PHE A 418 3.09 14.11 -18.69
C PHE A 418 4.18 13.22 -18.09
N THR A 419 4.17 11.92 -18.35
CA THR A 419 5.11 10.93 -17.79
C THR A 419 6.05 10.32 -18.84
N SER A 420 6.00 10.76 -20.09
CA SER A 420 6.89 10.31 -21.18
C SER A 420 7.94 11.37 -21.55
#